data_baa1bee61ce4cfc98056245d2c56bbb2
#
_entry.id   baa1bee61ce4cfc98056245d2c56bbb2
#
_cell.length_a   1.000
_cell.length_b   1.000
_cell.length_c   1.000
_cell.angle_alpha   90.00
_cell.angle_beta   90.00
_cell.angle_gamma   90.00
#
_symmetry.space_group_name_H-M   'P 1'
#
loop_
_entity.id
_entity.type
_entity.pdbx_description
1 polymer ?
#
loop_
_entity_poly.entity_id
_entity_poly.type
_entity_poly.pdbx_seq_one_letter_code
_entity_poly.pdbx_strand_id
1 'polypeptide(L)'
;MAFSAASCLDKMPEDGIPFDESIQTVDDVNLAVIGIYDAFKSSALYSGNLTILPDLQADLVYGVNGNTNTFGDIWRWKDILATNTSIEAVYAGLYNVINRCNFMLDRVDRVRNNTTDDKDLYKLDQCCGEAYFARAIAYSELVKMFCKAYESDEDAANQLGVILTKHYQGNEEMKRASLKASYEFILEDLD
;
A
#
# COMPACT_ATOMS: atom_id res chain seq x y z
N MET A 1 51.98 -22.38 -4.55
CA MET A 1 51.03 -22.10 -3.47
C MET A 1 50.15 -20.97 -3.90
N ALA A 2 48.87 -21.26 -4.23
CA ALA A 2 47.89 -20.23 -4.59
C ALA A 2 47.15 -19.82 -3.31
N PHE A 3 47.29 -18.56 -2.88
CA PHE A 3 46.47 -17.98 -1.85
C PHE A 3 45.13 -17.61 -2.42
N SER A 4 44.07 -18.37 -2.08
CA SER A 4 42.70 -17.97 -2.32
C SER A 4 42.34 -16.89 -1.29
N ALA A 5 42.28 -15.63 -1.72
CA ALA A 5 41.68 -14.55 -0.94
C ALA A 5 40.16 -14.78 -0.93
N ALA A 6 39.63 -15.38 0.14
CA ALA A 6 38.21 -15.36 0.43
C ALA A 6 37.87 -13.92 0.85
N SER A 7 37.39 -13.14 -0.12
CA SER A 7 36.83 -11.83 0.13
C SER A 7 35.44 -12.04 0.76
N CYS A 8 35.28 -11.71 2.04
CA CYS A 8 33.97 -11.56 2.67
C CYS A 8 33.27 -10.35 2.04
N LEU A 9 32.49 -10.58 1.00
CA LEU A 9 31.70 -9.54 0.30
C LEU A 9 30.31 -9.33 0.92
N ASP A 10 29.96 -10.06 1.97
CA ASP A 10 28.75 -9.84 2.78
C ASP A 10 28.98 -8.76 3.84
N LYS A 11 29.29 -7.53 3.41
CA LYS A 11 29.23 -6.39 4.30
C LYS A 11 27.79 -5.88 4.32
N MET A 12 27.03 -6.28 5.34
CA MET A 12 25.76 -5.66 5.68
C MET A 12 25.97 -4.15 5.93
N PRO A 13 25.03 -3.27 5.53
CA PRO A 13 25.09 -1.88 5.94
C PRO A 13 25.14 -1.79 7.46
N GLU A 14 26.07 -1.02 8.02
CA GLU A 14 26.25 -0.89 9.48
C GLU A 14 25.00 -0.34 10.19
N ASP A 15 24.08 0.31 9.44
CA ASP A 15 22.86 0.96 9.95
C ASP A 15 21.56 0.28 9.47
N GLY A 16 21.60 -0.93 8.92
CA GLY A 16 20.44 -1.63 8.37
C GLY A 16 20.21 -3.01 9.00
N ILE A 17 19.02 -3.27 9.51
CA ILE A 17 18.60 -4.63 9.88
C ILE A 17 18.29 -5.39 8.58
N PRO A 18 18.87 -6.60 8.37
CA PRO A 18 18.52 -7.44 7.23
C PRO A 18 17.00 -7.68 7.16
N PHE A 19 16.43 -7.66 5.96
CA PHE A 19 14.98 -7.85 5.79
C PHE A 19 14.46 -9.13 6.46
N ASP A 20 15.27 -10.20 6.45
CA ASP A 20 14.91 -11.48 7.06
C ASP A 20 14.97 -11.46 8.59
N GLU A 21 15.59 -10.45 9.18
CA GLU A 21 15.74 -10.29 10.63
C GLU A 21 14.86 -9.15 11.20
N SER A 22 14.14 -8.43 10.34
CA SER A 22 13.46 -7.20 10.73
C SER A 22 12.19 -7.40 11.58
N ILE A 23 11.55 -8.58 11.54
CA ILE A 23 10.37 -8.94 12.34
C ILE A 23 10.63 -10.28 13.00
N GLN A 24 10.95 -10.28 14.30
CA GLN A 24 11.31 -11.46 15.07
C GLN A 24 10.40 -11.68 16.29
N THR A 25 9.79 -10.61 16.78
CA THR A 25 9.00 -10.60 18.02
C THR A 25 7.59 -10.07 17.78
N VAL A 26 6.69 -10.31 18.72
CA VAL A 26 5.32 -9.75 18.72
C VAL A 26 5.34 -8.21 18.72
N ASP A 27 6.31 -7.62 19.41
CA ASP A 27 6.46 -6.16 19.42
C ASP A 27 6.93 -5.62 18.07
N ASP A 28 7.77 -6.34 17.33
CA ASP A 28 8.15 -5.96 15.97
C ASP A 28 6.94 -5.97 15.01
N VAL A 29 6.06 -6.98 15.14
CA VAL A 29 4.80 -7.03 14.37
C VAL A 29 3.92 -5.83 14.71
N ASN A 30 3.78 -5.48 15.99
CA ASN A 30 3.01 -4.31 16.41
C ASN A 30 3.62 -2.99 15.89
N LEU A 31 4.95 -2.86 15.89
CA LEU A 31 5.64 -1.70 15.30
C LEU A 31 5.44 -1.63 13.79
N ALA A 32 5.39 -2.77 13.10
CA ALA A 32 5.09 -2.81 11.67
C ALA A 32 3.68 -2.29 11.38
N VAL A 33 2.66 -2.63 12.18
CA VAL A 33 1.30 -2.09 12.08
C VAL A 33 1.29 -0.57 12.29
N ILE A 34 2.00 -0.07 13.30
CA ILE A 34 2.15 1.39 13.50
C ILE A 34 2.76 2.05 12.26
N GLY A 35 3.77 1.40 11.64
CA GLY A 35 4.39 1.85 10.40
C GLY A 35 3.43 1.85 9.19
N ILE A 36 2.44 0.95 9.14
CA ILE A 36 1.37 0.95 8.14
C ILE A 36 0.48 2.18 8.32
N TYR A 37 0.01 2.45 9.54
CA TYR A 37 -0.81 3.63 9.83
C TYR A 37 -0.06 4.95 9.60
N ASP A 38 1.23 4.99 9.89
CA ASP A 38 2.04 6.17 9.61
C ASP A 38 2.17 6.45 8.11
N ALA A 39 2.23 5.42 7.28
CA ALA A 39 2.25 5.60 5.83
C ALA A 39 0.97 6.29 5.29
N PHE A 40 -0.19 6.01 5.88
CA PHE A 40 -1.43 6.70 5.53
C PHE A 40 -1.43 8.20 5.86
N LYS A 41 -0.64 8.66 6.82
CA LYS A 41 -0.53 10.07 7.19
C LYS A 41 0.35 10.87 6.25
N SER A 42 0.93 10.29 5.23
CA SER A 42 1.76 11.02 4.26
C SER A 42 0.96 12.14 3.58
N SER A 43 1.67 13.18 3.12
CA SER A 43 1.07 14.26 2.33
C SER A 43 0.51 13.80 0.98
N ALA A 44 0.94 12.66 0.49
CA ALA A 44 0.37 12.02 -0.68
C ALA A 44 -1.02 11.43 -0.39
N LEU A 45 -1.28 11.00 0.85
CA LEU A 45 -2.51 10.32 1.23
C LEU A 45 -3.41 11.21 2.11
N TYR A 46 -3.83 10.72 3.28
CA TYR A 46 -4.87 11.38 4.08
C TYR A 46 -4.48 12.73 4.68
N SER A 47 -3.19 13.07 4.77
CA SER A 47 -2.77 14.42 5.15
C SER A 47 -2.69 15.40 3.98
N GLY A 48 -3.13 15.02 2.77
CA GLY A 48 -3.04 15.90 1.61
C GLY A 48 -3.78 15.40 0.38
N ASN A 49 -3.04 14.94 -0.64
CA ASN A 49 -3.57 14.73 -1.99
C ASN A 49 -4.79 13.82 -2.07
N LEU A 50 -4.78 12.68 -1.39
CA LEU A 50 -5.90 11.72 -1.42
C LEU A 50 -7.22 12.33 -0.89
N THR A 51 -7.13 13.29 0.04
CA THR A 51 -8.30 14.01 0.57
C THR A 51 -8.74 15.14 -0.35
N ILE A 52 -7.78 15.92 -0.89
CA ILE A 52 -8.07 17.16 -1.61
C ILE A 52 -8.48 16.88 -3.08
N LEU A 53 -7.84 15.93 -3.75
CA LEU A 53 -8.07 15.70 -5.17
C LEU A 53 -9.51 15.29 -5.50
N PRO A 54 -10.16 14.37 -4.77
CA PRO A 54 -11.57 14.05 -5.01
C PRO A 54 -12.51 15.25 -4.79
N ASP A 55 -12.27 16.07 -3.76
CA ASP A 55 -13.09 17.25 -3.48
C ASP A 55 -12.97 18.30 -4.58
N LEU A 56 -11.77 18.48 -5.14
CA LEU A 56 -11.56 19.37 -6.31
C LEU A 56 -12.26 18.84 -7.55
N GLN A 57 -12.25 17.53 -7.77
CA GLN A 57 -12.92 16.91 -8.92
C GLN A 57 -14.44 16.90 -8.78
N ALA A 58 -14.96 16.90 -7.55
CA ALA A 58 -16.39 16.95 -7.26
C ALA A 58 -16.96 18.37 -7.16
N ASP A 59 -16.17 19.41 -7.48
CA ASP A 59 -16.52 20.84 -7.35
C ASP A 59 -16.92 21.26 -5.91
N LEU A 60 -16.48 20.50 -4.90
CA LEU A 60 -16.72 20.84 -3.49
C LEU A 60 -15.80 21.95 -2.98
N VAL A 61 -14.62 22.08 -3.61
CA VAL A 61 -13.64 23.13 -3.34
C VAL A 61 -13.10 23.70 -4.63
N TYR A 62 -12.60 24.96 -4.60
CA TYR A 62 -12.08 25.65 -5.76
C TYR A 62 -10.89 26.57 -5.41
N GLY A 63 -10.09 26.92 -6.42
CA GLY A 63 -9.00 27.87 -6.26
C GLY A 63 -9.50 29.31 -6.19
N VAL A 64 -9.14 30.04 -5.11
CA VAL A 64 -9.46 31.47 -4.96
C VAL A 64 -8.59 32.34 -5.85
N ASN A 65 -9.00 33.59 -6.10
CA ASN A 65 -8.22 34.59 -6.81
C ASN A 65 -6.87 34.83 -6.09
N GLY A 66 -5.78 34.87 -6.85
CA GLY A 66 -4.45 35.07 -6.30
C GLY A 66 -3.81 33.79 -5.72
N ASN A 67 -4.40 32.61 -5.94
CA ASN A 67 -3.78 31.34 -5.59
C ASN A 67 -2.51 31.07 -6.40
N THR A 68 -1.67 30.15 -5.91
CA THR A 68 -0.42 29.73 -6.56
C THR A 68 -0.62 28.75 -7.72
N ASN A 69 -1.85 28.53 -8.16
CA ASN A 69 -2.25 27.53 -9.16
C ASN A 69 -1.96 26.07 -8.72
N THR A 70 -1.82 25.81 -7.42
CA THR A 70 -1.69 24.45 -6.88
C THR A 70 -2.92 23.63 -7.29
N PHE A 71 -2.70 22.44 -7.84
CA PHE A 71 -3.75 21.59 -8.42
C PHE A 71 -4.60 22.23 -9.54
N GLY A 72 -4.10 23.30 -10.17
CA GLY A 72 -4.87 24.08 -11.13
C GLY A 72 -5.41 23.29 -12.32
N ASP A 73 -4.70 22.26 -12.78
CA ASP A 73 -5.15 21.41 -13.88
C ASP A 73 -6.29 20.47 -13.43
N ILE A 74 -6.27 20.05 -12.18
CA ILE A 74 -7.25 19.14 -11.61
C ILE A 74 -8.57 19.87 -11.37
N TRP A 75 -8.59 20.99 -10.63
CA TRP A 75 -9.84 21.72 -10.33
C TRP A 75 -10.47 22.39 -11.55
N ARG A 76 -9.69 22.68 -12.61
CA ARG A 76 -10.23 23.16 -13.89
C ARG A 76 -10.62 22.05 -14.86
N TRP A 77 -10.42 20.81 -14.50
CA TRP A 77 -10.61 19.63 -15.38
C TRP A 77 -9.87 19.75 -16.71
N LYS A 78 -8.69 20.35 -16.68
CA LYS A 78 -7.91 20.67 -17.87
C LYS A 78 -6.54 19.99 -17.80
N ASP A 79 -6.21 19.27 -18.86
CA ASP A 79 -4.89 18.64 -19.05
C ASP A 79 -4.47 17.73 -17.88
N ILE A 80 -5.42 16.93 -17.32
CA ILE A 80 -5.12 15.92 -16.30
C ILE A 80 -4.38 14.77 -16.97
N LEU A 81 -3.05 14.83 -16.91
CA LEU A 81 -2.16 13.86 -17.55
C LEU A 81 -1.74 12.76 -16.57
N ALA A 82 -1.40 11.59 -17.13
CA ALA A 82 -0.81 10.48 -16.36
C ALA A 82 0.52 10.85 -15.66
N THR A 83 1.18 11.90 -16.13
CA THR A 83 2.42 12.46 -15.55
C THR A 83 2.17 13.50 -14.47
N ASN A 84 0.92 13.70 -14.03
CA ASN A 84 0.62 14.62 -12.93
C ASN A 84 1.20 14.07 -11.63
N THR A 85 2.16 14.78 -11.06
CA THR A 85 2.93 14.33 -9.89
C THR A 85 2.08 14.16 -8.62
N SER A 86 0.97 14.90 -8.50
CA SER A 86 0.07 14.76 -7.35
C SER A 86 -0.74 13.46 -7.42
N ILE A 87 -1.19 13.09 -8.63
CA ILE A 87 -1.90 11.83 -8.88
C ILE A 87 -0.93 10.64 -8.75
N GLU A 88 0.27 10.76 -9.32
CA GLU A 88 1.32 9.75 -9.19
C GLU A 88 1.70 9.50 -7.72
N ALA A 89 1.81 10.56 -6.92
CA ALA A 89 2.13 10.46 -5.49
C ALA A 89 1.06 9.68 -4.71
N VAL A 90 -0.24 9.87 -5.02
CA VAL A 90 -1.31 9.07 -4.41
C VAL A 90 -1.18 7.59 -4.79
N TYR A 91 -0.98 7.30 -6.08
CA TYR A 91 -0.81 5.92 -6.55
C TYR A 91 0.36 5.23 -5.86
N ALA A 92 1.54 5.86 -5.86
CA ALA A 92 2.74 5.34 -5.21
C ALA A 92 2.56 5.21 -3.69
N GLY A 93 1.90 6.18 -3.05
CA GLY A 93 1.61 6.16 -1.62
C GLY A 93 0.73 4.99 -1.20
N LEU A 94 -0.33 4.70 -1.96
CA LEU A 94 -1.23 3.57 -1.68
C LEU A 94 -0.51 2.22 -1.86
N TYR A 95 0.31 2.07 -2.92
CA TYR A 95 1.12 0.86 -3.09
C TYR A 95 2.23 0.73 -2.03
N ASN A 96 2.74 1.84 -1.48
CA ASN A 96 3.64 1.76 -0.34
C ASN A 96 2.94 1.22 0.92
N VAL A 97 1.68 1.59 1.17
CA VAL A 97 0.87 1.00 2.25
C VAL A 97 0.69 -0.51 2.02
N ILE A 98 0.25 -0.91 0.81
CA ILE A 98 0.07 -2.32 0.45
C ILE A 98 1.37 -3.11 0.66
N ASN A 99 2.50 -2.56 0.23
CA ASN A 99 3.80 -3.20 0.37
C ASN A 99 4.20 -3.38 1.84
N ARG A 100 3.89 -2.41 2.71
CA ARG A 100 4.11 -2.53 4.17
C ARG A 100 3.21 -3.60 4.80
N CYS A 101 1.95 -3.70 4.38
CA CYS A 101 1.05 -4.77 4.81
C CYS A 101 1.60 -6.14 4.41
N ASN A 102 1.97 -6.32 3.14
CA ASN A 102 2.55 -7.56 2.64
C ASN A 102 3.85 -7.91 3.37
N PHE A 103 4.72 -6.91 3.62
CA PHE A 103 5.97 -7.11 4.36
C PHE A 103 5.74 -7.71 5.74
N MET A 104 4.76 -7.22 6.48
CA MET A 104 4.41 -7.74 7.80
C MET A 104 3.73 -9.12 7.71
N LEU A 105 2.74 -9.27 6.82
CA LEU A 105 1.97 -10.51 6.65
C LEU A 105 2.85 -11.69 6.22
N ASP A 106 3.82 -11.47 5.33
CA ASP A 106 4.77 -12.51 4.91
C ASP A 106 5.70 -13.02 6.03
N ARG A 107 5.79 -12.28 7.15
CA ARG A 107 6.73 -12.58 8.25
C ARG A 107 6.06 -12.99 9.55
N VAL A 108 4.79 -12.70 9.72
CA VAL A 108 4.07 -12.92 10.98
C VAL A 108 4.05 -14.40 11.38
N ASP A 109 3.98 -15.33 10.43
CA ASP A 109 3.94 -16.77 10.72
C ASP A 109 5.20 -17.26 11.42
N ARG A 110 6.37 -16.69 11.12
CA ARG A 110 7.60 -17.01 11.83
C ARG A 110 7.52 -16.63 13.30
N VAL A 111 6.96 -15.46 13.60
CA VAL A 111 6.76 -15.00 15.00
C VAL A 111 5.73 -15.87 15.67
N ARG A 112 4.61 -16.15 15.02
CA ARG A 112 3.54 -17.00 15.52
C ARG A 112 4.02 -18.39 15.91
N ASN A 113 4.84 -19.03 15.08
CA ASN A 113 5.38 -20.37 15.32
C ASN A 113 6.33 -20.43 16.52
N ASN A 114 6.89 -19.31 16.93
CA ASN A 114 7.78 -19.19 18.09
C ASN A 114 7.08 -18.62 19.34
N THR A 115 5.77 -18.33 19.26
CA THR A 115 4.97 -17.74 20.34
C THR A 115 4.08 -18.82 20.97
N THR A 116 4.09 -18.94 22.30
CA THR A 116 3.30 -19.92 23.06
C THR A 116 2.31 -19.27 24.04
N ASP A 117 2.43 -17.98 24.29
CA ASP A 117 1.52 -17.23 25.17
C ASP A 117 0.25 -16.85 24.42
N ASP A 118 -0.91 -17.19 24.99
CA ASP A 118 -2.22 -16.95 24.36
C ASP A 118 -2.53 -15.45 24.13
N LYS A 119 -2.02 -14.56 25.00
CA LYS A 119 -2.24 -13.12 24.84
C LYS A 119 -1.41 -12.57 23.67
N ASP A 120 -0.20 -13.08 23.51
CA ASP A 120 0.67 -12.71 22.39
C ASP A 120 0.12 -13.26 21.07
N LEU A 121 -0.41 -14.48 21.06
CA LEU A 121 -1.10 -15.04 19.90
C LEU A 121 -2.33 -14.21 19.52
N TYR A 122 -3.16 -13.80 20.49
CA TYR A 122 -4.28 -12.90 20.26
C TYR A 122 -3.85 -11.53 19.70
N LYS A 123 -2.75 -10.97 20.22
CA LYS A 123 -2.18 -9.71 19.72
C LYS A 123 -1.71 -9.84 18.27
N LEU A 124 -1.09 -10.97 17.91
CA LEU A 124 -0.72 -11.25 16.52
C LEU A 124 -1.94 -11.32 15.59
N ASP A 125 -3.03 -11.97 16.04
CA ASP A 125 -4.28 -12.03 15.27
C ASP A 125 -4.87 -10.63 15.04
N GLN A 126 -4.88 -9.78 16.07
CA GLN A 126 -5.29 -8.39 15.93
C GLN A 126 -4.41 -7.63 14.92
N CYS A 127 -3.09 -7.76 15.03
CA CYS A 127 -2.17 -7.12 14.09
C CYS A 127 -2.38 -7.59 12.64
N CYS A 128 -2.66 -8.87 12.42
CA CYS A 128 -2.98 -9.41 11.10
C CYS A 128 -4.28 -8.79 10.56
N GLY A 129 -5.35 -8.77 11.36
CA GLY A 129 -6.62 -8.16 10.99
C GLY A 129 -6.46 -6.68 10.63
N GLU A 130 -5.68 -5.92 11.41
CA GLU A 130 -5.38 -4.51 11.10
C GLU A 130 -4.61 -4.35 9.79
N ALA A 131 -3.67 -5.24 9.48
CA ALA A 131 -2.91 -5.19 8.23
C ALA A 131 -3.78 -5.56 7.01
N TYR A 132 -4.63 -6.58 7.10
CA TYR A 132 -5.59 -6.90 6.07
C TYR A 132 -6.57 -5.75 5.84
N PHE A 133 -7.16 -5.21 6.90
CA PHE A 133 -8.04 -4.05 6.81
C PHE A 133 -7.36 -2.83 6.16
N ALA A 134 -6.13 -2.52 6.54
CA ALA A 134 -5.35 -1.45 5.94
C ALA A 134 -5.09 -1.69 4.45
N ARG A 135 -4.78 -2.93 4.05
CA ARG A 135 -4.58 -3.31 2.65
C ARG A 135 -5.87 -3.18 1.85
N ALA A 136 -7.00 -3.62 2.40
CA ALA A 136 -8.32 -3.44 1.80
C ALA A 136 -8.67 -1.96 1.58
N ILE A 137 -8.40 -1.08 2.57
CA ILE A 137 -8.56 0.37 2.41
C ILE A 137 -7.70 0.90 1.26
N ALA A 138 -6.41 0.54 1.22
CA ALA A 138 -5.52 1.04 0.18
C ALA A 138 -5.95 0.60 -1.22
N TYR A 139 -6.38 -0.65 -1.39
CA TYR A 139 -6.95 -1.12 -2.65
C TYR A 139 -8.29 -0.47 -2.99
N SER A 140 -9.15 -0.22 -2.02
CA SER A 140 -10.42 0.51 -2.21
C SER A 140 -10.19 1.92 -2.73
N GLU A 141 -9.20 2.65 -2.17
CA GLU A 141 -8.84 3.99 -2.65
C GLU A 141 -8.25 3.94 -4.08
N LEU A 142 -7.40 2.94 -4.38
CA LEU A 142 -6.88 2.74 -5.75
C LEU A 142 -8.01 2.49 -6.75
N VAL A 143 -8.98 1.64 -6.42
CA VAL A 143 -10.11 1.34 -7.31
C VAL A 143 -10.97 2.59 -7.51
N LYS A 144 -11.29 3.34 -6.46
CA LYS A 144 -12.09 4.57 -6.55
C LYS A 144 -11.44 5.64 -7.43
N MET A 145 -10.12 5.79 -7.35
CA MET A 145 -9.42 6.86 -8.09
C MET A 145 -8.98 6.46 -9.50
N PHE A 146 -8.69 5.18 -9.75
CA PHE A 146 -8.00 4.74 -10.97
C PHE A 146 -8.80 3.75 -11.82
N CYS A 147 -10.01 3.39 -11.42
CA CYS A 147 -10.88 2.49 -12.17
C CYS A 147 -12.20 3.15 -12.53
N LYS A 148 -12.96 2.49 -13.41
CA LYS A 148 -14.34 2.86 -13.70
C LYS A 148 -15.26 2.44 -12.55
N ALA A 149 -16.46 3.01 -12.51
CA ALA A 149 -17.49 2.58 -11.58
C ALA A 149 -17.86 1.10 -11.80
N TYR A 150 -18.19 0.39 -10.73
CA TYR A 150 -18.68 -0.98 -10.80
C TYR A 150 -20.17 -0.95 -11.13
N GLU A 151 -20.54 -1.37 -12.32
CA GLU A 151 -21.95 -1.35 -12.79
C GLU A 151 -22.60 -2.73 -12.66
N SER A 152 -21.89 -3.78 -13.07
CA SER A 152 -22.32 -5.16 -12.98
C SER A 152 -21.13 -6.11 -12.94
N ASP A 153 -21.34 -7.36 -12.52
CA ASP A 153 -20.31 -8.40 -12.51
C ASP A 153 -19.76 -8.68 -13.90
N GLU A 154 -20.62 -8.68 -14.92
CA GLU A 154 -20.24 -8.96 -16.30
C GLU A 154 -19.35 -7.82 -16.85
N ASP A 155 -19.75 -6.57 -16.62
CA ASP A 155 -18.96 -5.40 -17.02
C ASP A 155 -17.63 -5.35 -16.27
N ALA A 156 -17.65 -5.51 -14.96
CA ALA A 156 -16.45 -5.48 -14.11
C ALA A 156 -15.44 -6.60 -14.42
N ALA A 157 -15.89 -7.74 -14.94
CA ALA A 157 -14.99 -8.81 -15.38
C ALA A 157 -14.18 -8.40 -16.63
N ASN A 158 -14.71 -7.49 -17.45
CA ASN A 158 -14.10 -7.01 -18.68
C ASN A 158 -13.39 -5.64 -18.51
N GLN A 159 -13.59 -4.94 -17.38
CA GLN A 159 -12.94 -3.68 -17.07
C GLN A 159 -11.59 -3.90 -16.38
N LEU A 160 -10.65 -2.96 -16.60
CA LEU A 160 -9.37 -2.98 -15.89
C LEU A 160 -9.54 -2.49 -14.45
N GLY A 161 -9.14 -3.32 -13.50
CA GLY A 161 -8.97 -3.02 -12.09
C GLY A 161 -7.59 -2.45 -11.77
N VAL A 162 -6.96 -2.93 -10.71
CA VAL A 162 -5.65 -2.51 -10.23
C VAL A 162 -4.64 -3.66 -10.26
N ILE A 163 -3.37 -3.39 -10.01
CA ILE A 163 -2.35 -4.44 -9.87
C ILE A 163 -2.51 -5.03 -8.48
N LEU A 164 -2.74 -6.34 -8.39
CA LEU A 164 -2.88 -7.06 -7.13
C LEU A 164 -1.54 -7.71 -6.77
N THR A 165 -1.05 -7.41 -5.57
CA THR A 165 0.17 -8.01 -5.02
C THR A 165 -0.15 -8.61 -3.65
N LYS A 166 0.15 -9.90 -3.47
CA LYS A 166 -0.10 -10.64 -2.22
C LYS A 166 1.15 -10.69 -1.33
N HIS A 167 2.33 -10.52 -1.92
CA HIS A 167 3.61 -10.69 -1.25
C HIS A 167 4.51 -9.46 -1.38
N TYR A 168 5.36 -9.28 -0.38
CA TYR A 168 6.39 -8.24 -0.40
C TYR A 168 7.46 -8.61 -1.43
N GLN A 169 7.72 -7.71 -2.39
CA GLN A 169 8.69 -7.95 -3.47
C GLN A 169 8.50 -9.30 -4.19
N GLY A 170 7.26 -9.77 -4.29
CA GLY A 170 6.93 -10.98 -5.02
C GLY A 170 7.30 -10.88 -6.50
N ASN A 171 7.52 -12.03 -7.13
CA ASN A 171 7.78 -12.12 -8.58
C ASN A 171 6.48 -12.13 -9.39
N GLU A 172 5.44 -11.49 -8.87
CA GLU A 172 4.13 -11.43 -9.54
C GLU A 172 4.21 -10.55 -10.79
N GLU A 173 3.44 -10.92 -11.80
CA GLU A 173 3.36 -10.13 -13.02
C GLU A 173 2.70 -8.77 -12.70
N MET A 174 3.41 -7.66 -12.93
CA MET A 174 2.91 -6.30 -12.72
C MET A 174 1.87 -5.91 -13.76
N LYS A 175 0.71 -6.57 -13.71
CA LYS A 175 -0.40 -6.45 -14.64
C LYS A 175 -1.70 -6.12 -13.89
N ARG A 176 -2.48 -5.20 -14.44
CA ARG A 176 -3.79 -4.88 -13.87
C ARG A 176 -4.71 -6.09 -13.96
N ALA A 177 -5.29 -6.47 -12.84
CA ALA A 177 -6.38 -7.44 -12.76
C ALA A 177 -7.67 -6.87 -13.36
N SER A 178 -8.73 -7.67 -13.45
CA SER A 178 -10.06 -7.13 -13.74
C SER A 178 -10.58 -6.31 -12.56
N LEU A 179 -11.51 -5.41 -12.83
CA LEU A 179 -12.20 -4.64 -11.78
C LEU A 179 -12.90 -5.57 -10.79
N LYS A 180 -13.56 -6.63 -11.30
CA LYS A 180 -14.19 -7.66 -10.48
C LYS A 180 -13.19 -8.33 -9.55
N ALA A 181 -12.06 -8.81 -10.05
CA ALA A 181 -11.03 -9.45 -9.24
C ALA A 181 -10.44 -8.48 -8.19
N SER A 182 -10.38 -7.18 -8.50
CA SER A 182 -9.91 -6.18 -7.54
C SER A 182 -10.88 -6.03 -6.36
N TYR A 183 -12.19 -6.02 -6.60
CA TYR A 183 -13.18 -6.01 -5.52
C TYR A 183 -13.22 -7.33 -4.74
N GLU A 184 -13.12 -8.47 -5.42
CA GLU A 184 -13.04 -9.78 -4.77
C GLU A 184 -11.86 -9.86 -3.81
N PHE A 185 -10.70 -9.32 -4.22
CA PHE A 185 -9.51 -9.25 -3.35
C PHE A 185 -9.71 -8.34 -2.12
N ILE A 186 -10.39 -7.19 -2.30
CA ILE A 186 -10.73 -6.30 -1.19
C ILE A 186 -11.65 -7.02 -0.19
N LEU A 187 -12.63 -7.78 -0.68
CA LEU A 187 -13.55 -8.53 0.18
C LEU A 187 -12.83 -9.69 0.89
N GLU A 188 -11.90 -10.39 0.20
CA GLU A 188 -11.06 -11.44 0.81
C GLU A 188 -10.26 -10.90 2.01
N ASP A 189 -9.79 -9.66 1.95
CA ASP A 189 -9.04 -9.03 3.05
C ASP A 189 -9.96 -8.55 4.20
N LEU A 190 -11.27 -8.42 3.97
CA LEU A 190 -12.25 -7.96 4.97
C LEU A 190 -12.96 -9.11 5.71
N ASP A 191 -12.92 -10.33 5.17
CA ASP A 191 -13.52 -11.54 5.75
C ASP A 191 -12.58 -12.19 6.80
#